data_eff2f46b0120d1455bc00cfa1e5ea3e5
#
_entry.id   eff2f46b0120d1455bc00cfa1e5ea3e5
#
_cell.length_a   1.000
_cell.length_b   1.000
_cell.length_c   1.000
_cell.angle_alpha   90.00
_cell.angle_beta   90.00
_cell.angle_gamma   90.00
#
_symmetry.space_group_name_H-M   'P 1'
#
loop_
_entity.id
_entity.type
_entity.pdbx_description
1 polymer ?
#
loop_
_entity_poly.entity_id
_entity_poly.type
_entity_poly.pdbx_seq_one_letter_code
_entity_poly.pdbx_strand_id
1 'polypeptide(L)'
;DVNENVQYRAIERAEFYNCIVYGALSDTELEFDMIDQNFSTIRFDYCLLKHENTNQSTMFTNSIFNSEPMFVDAANGDLHLQEKSPCIGKGNGVWGYNLPYDIEGNYRLDPPSIGAYEYKPQTKIKISKKKS
;
A
#
# COMPACT_ATOMS: atom_id res chain seq x y z
N ASP A 1 36.74 10.93 -9.81
CA ASP A 1 37.58 11.13 -8.66
C ASP A 1 38.30 9.84 -8.28
N VAL A 2 39.59 9.90 -8.23
CA VAL A 2 40.46 8.75 -8.03
C VAL A 2 40.33 8.16 -6.61
N ASN A 3 39.71 8.87 -5.70
CA ASN A 3 39.61 8.51 -4.28
C ASN A 3 38.16 8.40 -3.78
N GLU A 4 37.26 7.95 -4.64
CA GLU A 4 35.91 7.70 -4.18
C GLU A 4 35.89 6.53 -3.19
N ASN A 5 35.88 6.90 -1.91
CA ASN A 5 35.60 5.96 -0.85
C ASN A 5 34.10 5.71 -0.82
N VAL A 6 33.67 4.61 -1.41
CA VAL A 6 32.29 4.19 -1.31
C VAL A 6 32.06 3.68 0.09
N GLN A 7 31.25 4.39 0.86
CA GLN A 7 30.85 3.94 2.18
C GLN A 7 29.54 3.18 2.10
N TYR A 8 29.55 1.98 2.56
CA TYR A 8 28.34 1.15 2.63
C TYR A 8 27.79 1.19 4.04
N ARG A 9 26.50 1.52 4.14
CA ARG A 9 25.78 1.48 5.40
C ARG A 9 24.58 0.55 5.27
N ALA A 10 24.43 -0.32 6.26
CA ALA A 10 23.24 -1.15 6.34
C ALA A 10 22.01 -0.27 6.66
N ILE A 11 20.89 -0.61 6.04
CA ILE A 11 19.59 -0.18 6.52
C ILE A 11 19.23 -1.15 7.64
N GLU A 12 19.31 -0.72 8.89
CA GLU A 12 19.05 -1.60 10.02
C GLU A 12 17.63 -2.15 9.97
N ARG A 13 16.68 -1.27 9.60
CA ARG A 13 15.29 -1.65 9.52
C ARG A 13 14.52 -0.72 8.60
N ALA A 14 13.80 -1.27 7.63
CA ALA A 14 12.84 -0.57 6.80
C ALA A 14 11.60 -1.44 6.67
N GLU A 15 10.51 -1.04 7.30
CA GLU A 15 9.27 -1.82 7.32
C GLU A 15 8.12 -0.99 6.76
N PHE A 16 7.37 -1.61 5.86
CA PHE A 16 6.24 -1.00 5.18
C PHE A 16 4.99 -1.82 5.52
N TYR A 17 4.00 -1.17 6.08
CA TYR A 17 2.74 -1.79 6.48
C TYR A 17 1.56 -1.10 5.83
N ASN A 18 0.61 -1.88 5.34
CA ASN A 18 -0.64 -1.38 4.77
C ASN A 18 -0.42 -0.37 3.63
N CYS A 19 0.63 -0.58 2.84
CA CYS A 19 1.01 0.32 1.77
C CYS A 19 0.62 -0.22 0.39
N ILE A 20 0.35 0.68 -0.54
CA ILE A 20 0.18 0.35 -1.95
C ILE A 20 1.40 0.88 -2.69
N VAL A 21 2.09 0.00 -3.42
CA VAL A 21 3.16 0.36 -4.35
C VAL A 21 2.75 -0.17 -5.72
N TYR A 22 2.09 0.68 -6.47
CA TYR A 22 1.51 0.32 -7.76
C TYR A 22 1.50 1.54 -8.67
N GLY A 23 2.07 1.43 -9.83
CA GLY A 23 2.18 2.52 -10.79
C GLY A 23 2.01 2.05 -12.23
N ALA A 24 2.54 2.83 -13.16
CA ALA A 24 2.34 2.64 -14.59
C ALA A 24 3.37 1.70 -15.25
N LEU A 25 4.41 1.29 -14.55
CA LEU A 25 5.38 0.36 -15.10
C LEU A 25 4.74 -1.00 -15.35
N SER A 26 5.21 -1.70 -16.41
CA SER A 26 4.55 -2.92 -16.83
C SER A 26 4.72 -4.08 -15.86
N ASP A 27 5.90 -4.21 -15.27
CA ASP A 27 6.28 -5.45 -14.61
C ASP A 27 6.57 -5.29 -13.13
N THR A 28 7.28 -4.23 -12.73
CA THR A 28 7.65 -4.02 -11.34
C THR A 28 7.76 -2.54 -11.00
N GLU A 29 7.30 -2.19 -9.82
CA GLU A 29 7.46 -0.84 -9.25
C GLU A 29 8.49 -0.81 -8.12
N LEU A 30 9.02 -1.97 -7.75
CA LEU A 30 10.01 -2.09 -6.70
C LEU A 30 11.29 -2.69 -7.26
N GLU A 31 12.38 -1.98 -7.07
CA GLU A 31 13.71 -2.46 -7.41
C GLU A 31 14.61 -2.33 -6.19
N PHE A 32 15.38 -3.36 -5.92
CA PHE A 32 16.31 -3.38 -4.81
C PHE A 32 17.73 -3.41 -5.33
N ASP A 33 18.44 -2.31 -5.14
CA ASP A 33 19.87 -2.20 -5.43
C ASP A 33 20.63 -2.26 -4.11
N MET A 34 20.93 -3.48 -3.69
CA MET A 34 21.65 -3.73 -2.44
C MET A 34 22.89 -4.59 -2.72
N ILE A 35 24.02 -4.17 -2.19
CA ILE A 35 25.28 -4.89 -2.35
C ILE A 35 25.26 -6.23 -1.63
N ASP A 36 24.71 -6.25 -0.43
CA ASP A 36 24.53 -7.47 0.34
C ASP A 36 23.22 -7.39 1.11
N GLN A 37 22.28 -8.27 0.76
CA GLN A 37 20.98 -8.33 1.39
C GLN A 37 21.03 -8.71 2.87
N ASN A 38 22.13 -9.29 3.32
CA ASN A 38 22.30 -9.67 4.73
C ASN A 38 22.54 -8.47 5.65
N PHE A 39 22.91 -7.32 5.09
CA PHE A 39 23.17 -6.11 5.88
C PHE A 39 21.93 -5.27 6.16
N SER A 40 20.83 -5.55 5.48
CA SER A 40 19.65 -4.68 5.58
C SER A 40 18.41 -5.52 5.81
N THR A 41 17.57 -5.08 6.74
CA THR A 41 16.25 -5.67 6.96
C THR A 41 15.20 -4.80 6.30
N ILE A 42 14.61 -5.32 5.22
CA ILE A 42 13.51 -4.67 4.51
C ILE A 42 12.32 -5.62 4.55
N ARG A 43 11.15 -5.11 4.93
CA ARG A 43 9.95 -5.92 5.05
C ARG A 43 8.73 -5.17 4.56
N PHE A 44 7.92 -5.86 3.79
CA PHE A 44 6.59 -5.42 3.38
C PHE A 44 5.55 -6.37 3.95
N ASP A 45 4.64 -5.85 4.74
CA ASP A 45 3.63 -6.65 5.42
C ASP A 45 2.24 -6.03 5.19
N TYR A 46 1.30 -6.84 4.71
CA TYR A 46 -0.04 -6.39 4.35
C TYR A 46 -0.04 -5.26 3.33
N CYS A 47 0.79 -5.39 2.30
CA CYS A 47 0.91 -4.40 1.23
C CYS A 47 0.28 -4.92 -0.07
N LEU A 48 -0.11 -4.00 -0.95
CA LEU A 48 -0.40 -4.32 -2.34
C LEU A 48 0.76 -3.84 -3.20
N LEU A 49 1.40 -4.75 -3.91
CA LEU A 49 2.65 -4.50 -4.59
C LEU A 49 2.58 -4.94 -6.05
N LYS A 50 3.15 -4.12 -6.92
CA LYS A 50 3.44 -4.54 -8.28
C LYS A 50 4.91 -4.95 -8.35
N HIS A 51 5.15 -6.23 -8.43
CA HIS A 51 6.50 -6.77 -8.40
C HIS A 51 6.58 -8.09 -9.16
N GLU A 52 7.61 -8.21 -9.96
CA GLU A 52 7.82 -9.35 -10.84
C GLU A 52 8.07 -10.64 -10.07
N ASN A 53 8.81 -10.56 -8.99
CA ASN A 53 9.13 -11.71 -8.17
C ASN A 53 8.11 -11.89 -7.04
N THR A 54 7.14 -12.75 -7.29
CA THR A 54 6.09 -13.06 -6.32
C THR A 54 6.47 -14.17 -5.33
N ASN A 55 7.69 -14.70 -5.45
CA ASN A 55 8.16 -15.70 -4.51
C ASN A 55 8.19 -15.12 -3.09
N GLN A 56 7.53 -15.82 -2.19
CA GLN A 56 7.43 -15.46 -0.78
C GLN A 56 8.81 -15.53 -0.14
N SER A 57 9.54 -14.45 -0.18
CA SER A 57 10.73 -14.31 0.65
C SER A 57 10.30 -13.77 2.02
N THR A 58 11.21 -13.81 2.99
CA THR A 58 10.98 -13.19 4.29
C THR A 58 10.73 -11.68 4.21
N MET A 59 11.01 -11.08 3.05
CA MET A 59 10.78 -9.67 2.78
C MET A 59 9.29 -9.32 2.60
N PHE A 60 8.51 -10.26 2.03
CA PHE A 60 7.10 -10.03 1.72
C PHE A 60 6.22 -10.98 2.54
N THR A 61 5.35 -10.43 3.36
CA THR A 61 4.41 -11.20 4.16
C THR A 61 3.00 -10.65 3.99
N ASN A 62 2.02 -11.54 3.91
CA ASN A 62 0.60 -11.18 3.86
C ASN A 62 0.25 -10.11 2.80
N SER A 63 1.00 -10.09 1.70
CA SER A 63 0.89 -9.05 0.68
C SER A 63 0.17 -9.57 -0.56
N ILE A 64 -0.46 -8.64 -1.28
CA ILE A 64 -1.18 -8.89 -2.53
C ILE A 64 -0.27 -8.44 -3.67
N PHE A 65 -0.06 -9.32 -4.66
CA PHE A 65 0.81 -9.01 -5.80
C PHE A 65 0.02 -8.85 -7.09
N ASN A 66 0.41 -7.85 -7.88
CA ASN A 66 0.00 -7.69 -9.27
C ASN A 66 -1.52 -7.65 -9.49
N SER A 67 -2.24 -7.14 -8.49
CA SER A 67 -3.66 -6.84 -8.58
C SER A 67 -3.85 -5.34 -8.63
N GLU A 68 -4.70 -4.85 -9.51
CA GLU A 68 -4.98 -3.42 -9.57
C GLU A 68 -5.60 -2.93 -8.26
N PRO A 69 -5.07 -1.85 -7.68
CA PRO A 69 -5.67 -1.28 -6.47
C PRO A 69 -7.05 -0.68 -6.69
N MET A 70 -7.41 -0.41 -7.93
CA MET A 70 -8.68 0.19 -8.34
C MET A 70 -8.89 1.56 -7.70
N PHE A 71 -7.97 2.47 -7.98
CA PHE A 71 -8.12 3.86 -7.59
C PHE A 71 -9.23 4.54 -8.38
N VAL A 72 -9.89 5.50 -7.77
CA VAL A 72 -10.97 6.26 -8.41
C VAL A 72 -10.47 7.02 -9.64
N ASP A 73 -9.36 7.73 -9.53
CA ASP A 73 -8.77 8.47 -10.65
C ASP A 73 -7.28 8.73 -10.42
N ALA A 74 -6.46 7.70 -10.56
CA ALA A 74 -5.03 7.80 -10.33
C ALA A 74 -4.34 8.81 -11.24
N ALA A 75 -4.81 8.96 -12.47
CA ALA A 75 -4.24 9.90 -13.44
C ALA A 75 -4.33 11.36 -12.96
N ASN A 76 -5.34 11.70 -12.19
CA ASN A 76 -5.53 13.02 -11.61
C ASN A 76 -5.16 13.09 -10.11
N GLY A 77 -4.47 12.06 -9.61
CA GLY A 77 -4.00 12.03 -8.23
C GLY A 77 -5.04 11.61 -7.21
N ASP A 78 -6.18 11.12 -7.63
CA ASP A 78 -7.19 10.60 -6.72
C ASP A 78 -6.95 9.12 -6.43
N LEU A 79 -6.35 8.87 -5.29
CA LEU A 79 -5.97 7.52 -4.85
C LEU A 79 -6.99 6.91 -3.88
N HIS A 80 -8.21 7.43 -3.83
CA HIS A 80 -9.29 6.77 -3.13
C HIS A 80 -9.63 5.44 -3.81
N LEU A 81 -10.10 4.49 -3.03
CA LEU A 81 -10.43 3.15 -3.53
C LEU A 81 -11.86 3.09 -4.07
N GLN A 82 -12.00 2.43 -5.20
CA GLN A 82 -13.32 2.07 -5.72
C GLN A 82 -13.93 0.91 -4.91
N GLU A 83 -15.23 0.74 -5.02
CA GLU A 83 -16.01 -0.26 -4.28
C GLU A 83 -15.48 -1.70 -4.40
N LYS A 84 -14.89 -2.04 -5.54
CA LYS A 84 -14.38 -3.40 -5.80
C LYS A 84 -12.88 -3.54 -5.58
N SER A 85 -12.24 -2.56 -4.95
CA SER A 85 -10.81 -2.61 -4.71
C SER A 85 -10.41 -3.83 -3.87
N PRO A 86 -9.35 -4.55 -4.27
CA PRO A 86 -8.83 -5.65 -3.47
C PRO A 86 -8.19 -5.20 -2.15
N CYS A 87 -7.98 -3.90 -1.98
CA CYS A 87 -7.37 -3.33 -0.78
C CYS A 87 -8.34 -3.14 0.38
N ILE A 88 -9.65 -3.16 0.11
CA ILE A 88 -10.67 -2.88 1.13
C ILE A 88 -10.66 -3.95 2.21
N GLY A 89 -10.45 -3.55 3.46
CA GLY A 89 -10.46 -4.43 4.60
C GLY A 89 -9.36 -5.49 4.61
N LYS A 90 -8.27 -5.26 3.90
CA LYS A 90 -7.17 -6.23 3.76
C LYS A 90 -5.89 -5.81 4.47
N GLY A 91 -5.89 -4.70 5.16
CA GLY A 91 -4.77 -4.26 5.96
C GLY A 91 -4.67 -4.97 7.30
N ASN A 92 -3.57 -4.71 8.00
CA ASN A 92 -3.34 -5.23 9.34
C ASN A 92 -3.92 -4.27 10.38
N GLY A 93 -4.88 -4.74 11.16
CA GLY A 93 -5.54 -3.95 12.19
C GLY A 93 -4.64 -3.54 13.35
N VAL A 94 -3.59 -4.32 13.65
CA VAL A 94 -2.61 -3.97 14.70
C VAL A 94 -1.88 -2.68 14.37
N TRP A 95 -1.50 -2.50 13.10
CA TRP A 95 -0.88 -1.26 12.65
C TRP A 95 -1.89 -0.13 12.52
N GLY A 96 -3.12 -0.45 12.15
CA GLY A 96 -4.23 0.49 12.15
C GLY A 96 -4.55 1.04 13.53
N TYR A 97 -4.26 0.29 14.58
CA TYR A 97 -4.46 0.73 15.96
C TYR A 97 -3.57 1.93 16.33
N ASN A 98 -2.35 1.97 15.79
CA ASN A 98 -1.43 3.08 15.99
C ASN A 98 -1.70 4.28 15.10
N LEU A 99 -2.45 4.06 14.02
CA LEU A 99 -2.84 5.08 13.05
C LEU A 99 -4.35 4.98 12.80
N PRO A 100 -5.16 5.41 13.76
CA PRO A 100 -6.61 5.17 13.70
C PRO A 100 -7.33 5.98 12.62
N TYR A 101 -6.66 6.97 12.05
CA TYR A 101 -7.22 7.83 11.02
C TYR A 101 -6.45 7.72 9.73
N ASP A 102 -7.14 7.83 8.61
CA ASP A 102 -6.50 7.94 7.31
C ASP A 102 -5.98 9.38 7.07
N ILE A 103 -5.42 9.62 5.89
CA ILE A 103 -4.85 10.94 5.56
C ILE A 103 -5.90 12.07 5.54
N GLU A 104 -7.17 11.74 5.39
CA GLU A 104 -8.27 12.71 5.42
C GLU A 104 -8.93 12.84 6.80
N GLY A 105 -8.43 12.13 7.80
CA GLY A 105 -9.00 12.13 9.14
C GLY A 105 -10.20 11.21 9.32
N ASN A 106 -10.43 10.31 8.38
CA ASN A 106 -11.47 9.30 8.51
C ASN A 106 -11.01 8.14 9.40
N TYR A 107 -11.90 7.72 10.27
CA TYR A 107 -11.62 6.59 11.14
C TYR A 107 -11.43 5.31 10.33
N ARG A 108 -10.33 4.62 10.59
CA ARG A 108 -10.06 3.35 9.91
C ARG A 108 -10.97 2.24 10.43
N LEU A 109 -11.43 1.41 9.51
CA LEU A 109 -12.18 0.20 9.84
C LEU A 109 -11.26 -0.87 10.42
N ASP A 110 -11.83 -1.93 10.98
CA ASP A 110 -11.08 -3.07 11.50
C ASP A 110 -11.60 -4.35 10.84
N PRO A 111 -10.81 -5.01 9.97
CA PRO A 111 -9.48 -4.59 9.51
C PRO A 111 -9.52 -3.36 8.59
N PRO A 112 -8.46 -2.55 8.60
CA PRO A 112 -8.41 -1.35 7.75
C PRO A 112 -8.18 -1.71 6.29
N SER A 113 -8.49 -0.76 5.42
CA SER A 113 -8.09 -0.86 4.03
C SER A 113 -6.60 -0.58 3.86
N ILE A 114 -5.96 -1.22 2.87
CA ILE A 114 -4.59 -0.93 2.49
C ILE A 114 -4.56 0.40 1.75
N GLY A 115 -3.60 1.25 2.06
CA GLY A 115 -3.41 2.53 1.39
C GLY A 115 -3.67 3.75 2.25
N ALA A 116 -3.54 4.92 1.65
CA ALA A 116 -3.62 6.20 2.34
C ALA A 116 -5.05 6.58 2.76
N TYR A 117 -6.03 6.06 2.06
CA TYR A 117 -7.45 6.40 2.26
C TYR A 117 -8.24 5.19 2.72
N GLU A 118 -9.00 5.34 3.79
CA GLU A 118 -9.97 4.33 4.17
C GLU A 118 -11.16 4.36 3.22
N TYR A 119 -11.60 3.18 2.78
CA TYR A 119 -12.76 3.09 1.94
C TYR A 119 -14.03 3.46 2.69
N LYS A 120 -14.81 4.35 2.11
CA LYS A 120 -16.15 4.72 2.61
C LYS A 120 -17.18 4.37 1.56
N PRO A 121 -18.09 3.44 1.87
CA PRO A 121 -19.22 3.21 0.97
C PRO A 121 -20.01 4.49 0.82
N GLN A 122 -20.27 4.89 -0.42
CA GLN A 122 -21.14 6.02 -0.67
C GLN A 122 -22.59 5.60 -0.37
N THR A 123 -23.14 6.21 0.66
CA THR A 123 -24.56 6.05 0.94
C THR A 123 -25.34 6.83 -0.09
N LYS A 124 -25.92 6.15 -1.06
CA LYS A 124 -26.89 6.78 -1.95
C LYS A 124 -28.19 6.95 -1.19
N ILE A 125 -28.46 8.16 -0.74
CA ILE A 125 -29.76 8.49 -0.19
C ILE A 125 -30.72 8.68 -1.37
N LYS A 126 -31.61 7.73 -1.57
CA LYS A 126 -32.74 7.93 -2.46
C LYS A 126 -33.78 8.80 -1.74
N ILE A 127 -33.80 10.07 -2.10
CA ILE A 127 -34.91 10.92 -1.71
C ILE A 127 -36.03 10.62 -2.71
N SER A 128 -37.05 9.86 -2.29
CA SER A 128 -38.23 9.73 -3.09
C SER A 128 -39.05 11.01 -2.94
N LYS A 129 -39.21 11.74 -4.03
CA LYS A 129 -40.17 12.86 -4.07
C LYS A 129 -41.58 12.28 -3.93
N LYS A 130 -42.21 12.50 -2.78
CA LYS A 130 -43.65 12.35 -2.69
C LYS A 130 -44.30 13.31 -3.68
N LYS A 131 -45.02 12.76 -4.63
CA LYS A 131 -45.99 13.58 -5.38
C LYS A 131 -47.06 14.03 -4.42
N SER A 132 -47.12 15.30 -4.18
CA SER A 132 -48.26 15.92 -3.55
C SER A 132 -49.42 15.98 -4.54
#